data_d1d583c96225958cf66bd5b3e2856dfd
#
_entry.id   d1d583c96225958cf66bd5b3e2856dfd
#
_cell.length_a   1.000
_cell.length_b   1.000
_cell.length_c   1.000
_cell.angle_alpha   90.00
_cell.angle_beta   90.00
_cell.angle_gamma   90.00
#
_symmetry.space_group_name_H-M   'P 1'
#
loop_
_entity.id
_entity.type
_entity.pdbx_description
1 polymer ?
#
loop_
_entity_poly.entity_id
_entity_poly.type
_entity_poly.pdbx_seq_one_letter_code
_entity_poly.pdbx_strand_id
1 'polypeptide(L)'
;MFDTIIIGAGFSGAVLAERFASAGKSVLVVERRRTIGGNCHDERDANGILVHTYGPHLFHTDDEEVWQYLSRFTKWDPYQHHVEAVIDGKAVPLPFSFDTLHEVFPASMADRLEEKLLAHFDYNTKVPILELKKIDDPDLQQLADFVYEKIFLHYTMKQWGKKPEEIDGAVTARVPVYIGRDRRYFQDRFQGVPSEGYTKLFERMLDHPNIHLMLNTSAQDILTLKEDGTIDAFGTPFAGSVIYTGMLDELFGYAHGELPYRSVRMDFQTMPALDGKNYQSAPTVNYPCNYDFTRITEFKQIHPQPLAKDVTTILREYPQAYERGKNTAYYPIFTDEARKAYESYLSDAKNIKC
;
A
#
# COMPACT_ATOMS: atom_id res chain seq x y z
N MET A 1 31.43 4.69 -16.98
CA MET A 1 31.13 5.45 -15.72
C MET A 1 29.64 5.78 -15.79
N PHE A 2 28.88 5.59 -14.72
CA PHE A 2 27.45 5.92 -14.73
C PHE A 2 27.22 7.41 -14.53
N ASP A 3 26.20 7.97 -15.18
CA ASP A 3 25.73 9.34 -14.94
C ASP A 3 24.89 9.40 -13.65
N THR A 4 24.17 8.32 -13.35
CA THR A 4 23.26 8.28 -12.21
C THR A 4 23.29 6.90 -11.54
N ILE A 5 23.32 6.90 -10.21
CA ILE A 5 23.12 5.70 -9.39
C ILE A 5 21.78 5.85 -8.66
N ILE A 6 20.91 4.85 -8.79
CA ILE A 6 19.59 4.83 -8.16
C ILE A 6 19.55 3.67 -7.18
N ILE A 7 19.30 3.96 -5.92
CA ILE A 7 19.15 2.96 -4.85
C ILE A 7 17.67 2.63 -4.67
N GLY A 8 17.32 1.38 -4.97
CA GLY A 8 15.99 0.81 -4.91
C GLY A 8 15.38 0.58 -6.31
N ALA A 9 14.87 -0.63 -6.54
CA ALA A 9 14.21 -1.05 -7.78
C ALA A 9 12.69 -1.17 -7.63
N GLY A 10 12.07 -0.40 -6.71
CA GLY A 10 10.62 -0.20 -6.63
C GLY A 10 10.14 0.82 -7.65
N PHE A 11 8.85 1.23 -7.62
CA PHE A 11 8.29 2.17 -8.60
C PHE A 11 9.09 3.46 -8.73
N SER A 12 9.44 4.11 -7.63
CA SER A 12 10.20 5.37 -7.70
C SER A 12 11.53 5.22 -8.44
N GLY A 13 12.30 4.19 -8.07
CA GLY A 13 13.59 3.94 -8.71
C GLY A 13 13.48 3.49 -10.16
N ALA A 14 12.54 2.61 -10.47
CA ALA A 14 12.34 2.09 -11.82
C ALA A 14 11.87 3.19 -12.80
N VAL A 15 10.92 4.02 -12.39
CA VAL A 15 10.44 5.15 -13.20
C VAL A 15 11.58 6.14 -13.47
N LEU A 16 12.34 6.52 -12.45
CA LEU A 16 13.47 7.43 -12.62
C LEU A 16 14.56 6.81 -13.51
N ALA A 17 14.85 5.51 -13.33
CA ALA A 17 15.82 4.81 -14.17
C ALA A 17 15.41 4.86 -15.64
N GLU A 18 14.15 4.54 -15.94
CA GLU A 18 13.62 4.58 -17.31
C GLU A 18 13.67 6.00 -17.88
N ARG A 19 13.26 7.00 -17.12
CA ARG A 19 13.28 8.39 -17.58
C ARG A 19 14.68 8.92 -17.85
N PHE A 20 15.66 8.66 -16.96
CA PHE A 20 17.05 9.05 -17.19
C PHE A 20 17.66 8.30 -18.37
N ALA A 21 17.44 6.99 -18.47
CA ALA A 21 17.95 6.19 -19.57
C ALA A 21 17.37 6.61 -20.92
N SER A 22 16.07 6.91 -20.99
CA SER A 22 15.41 7.45 -22.18
C SER A 22 15.94 8.86 -22.56
N ALA A 23 16.46 9.61 -21.59
CA ALA A 23 17.16 10.88 -21.84
C ALA A 23 18.66 10.70 -22.21
N GLY A 24 19.10 9.47 -22.47
CA GLY A 24 20.46 9.15 -22.91
C GLY A 24 21.47 9.00 -21.77
N LYS A 25 21.04 8.99 -20.51
CA LYS A 25 21.93 8.81 -19.34
C LYS A 25 22.23 7.33 -19.09
N SER A 26 23.47 7.03 -18.66
CA SER A 26 23.85 5.71 -18.17
C SER A 26 23.47 5.59 -16.69
N VAL A 27 22.62 4.60 -16.36
CA VAL A 27 22.00 4.45 -15.04
C VAL A 27 22.41 3.11 -14.43
N LEU A 28 22.85 3.13 -13.17
CA LEU A 28 22.98 1.95 -12.33
C LEU A 28 21.84 1.92 -11.31
N VAL A 29 21.03 0.88 -11.34
CA VAL A 29 20.02 0.62 -10.31
C VAL A 29 20.54 -0.43 -9.36
N VAL A 30 20.57 -0.12 -8.07
CA VAL A 30 21.06 -1.01 -7.01
C VAL A 30 19.89 -1.41 -6.11
N GLU A 31 19.69 -2.71 -5.93
CA GLU A 31 18.59 -3.25 -5.12
C GLU A 31 19.12 -4.29 -4.14
N ARG A 32 18.78 -4.11 -2.86
CA ARG A 32 19.22 -5.03 -1.79
C ARG A 32 18.56 -6.40 -1.85
N ARG A 33 17.38 -6.49 -2.44
CA ARG A 33 16.66 -7.77 -2.63
C ARG A 33 17.19 -8.50 -3.87
N ARG A 34 16.87 -9.79 -3.94
CA ARG A 34 17.15 -10.61 -5.13
C ARG A 34 16.18 -10.31 -6.29
N THR A 35 15.14 -9.52 -6.05
CA THR A 35 14.03 -9.26 -6.97
C THR A 35 13.81 -7.77 -7.14
N ILE A 36 13.32 -7.37 -8.32
CA ILE A 36 12.86 -6.01 -8.64
C ILE A 36 11.40 -5.82 -8.21
N GLY A 37 10.90 -4.60 -8.31
CA GLY A 37 9.50 -4.26 -8.04
C GLY A 37 9.25 -3.75 -6.62
N GLY A 38 10.25 -3.82 -5.73
CA GLY A 38 10.08 -3.38 -4.35
C GLY A 38 8.93 -4.14 -3.67
N ASN A 39 8.02 -3.43 -3.00
CA ASN A 39 6.85 -4.06 -2.36
C ASN A 39 5.76 -4.48 -3.37
N CYS A 40 5.83 -4.02 -4.62
CA CYS A 40 4.92 -4.46 -5.68
C CYS A 40 5.37 -5.75 -6.37
N HIS A 41 6.47 -6.37 -5.92
CA HIS A 41 6.92 -7.66 -6.46
C HIS A 41 5.84 -8.71 -6.31
N ASP A 42 5.58 -9.42 -7.40
CA ASP A 42 4.68 -10.56 -7.47
C ASP A 42 5.35 -11.76 -8.13
N GLU A 43 4.86 -12.93 -7.81
CA GLU A 43 5.37 -14.19 -8.37
C GLU A 43 4.27 -15.26 -8.41
N ARG A 44 4.47 -16.31 -9.22
CA ARG A 44 3.55 -17.44 -9.18
C ARG A 44 3.95 -18.40 -8.08
N ASP A 45 2.98 -18.76 -7.26
CA ASP A 45 3.15 -19.77 -6.22
C ASP A 45 3.26 -21.19 -6.80
N ALA A 46 3.39 -22.19 -5.93
CA ALA A 46 3.50 -23.59 -6.33
C ALA A 46 2.26 -24.13 -7.10
N ASN A 47 1.12 -23.45 -7.00
CA ASN A 47 -0.12 -23.77 -7.70
C ASN A 47 -0.30 -22.98 -9.00
N GLY A 48 0.68 -22.13 -9.35
CA GLY A 48 0.66 -21.24 -10.51
C GLY A 48 -0.19 -19.99 -10.32
N ILE A 49 -0.68 -19.73 -9.11
CA ILE A 49 -1.47 -18.53 -8.78
C ILE A 49 -0.50 -17.36 -8.62
N LEU A 50 -0.78 -16.25 -9.33
CA LEU A 50 -0.02 -15.01 -9.17
C LEU A 50 -0.35 -14.38 -7.83
N VAL A 51 0.65 -14.27 -6.95
CA VAL A 51 0.53 -13.71 -5.60
C VAL A 51 1.43 -12.50 -5.44
N HIS A 52 0.96 -11.49 -4.72
CA HIS A 52 1.76 -10.31 -4.39
C HIS A 52 2.53 -10.59 -3.09
N THR A 53 3.85 -10.73 -3.20
CA THR A 53 4.73 -11.20 -2.11
C THR A 53 4.68 -10.34 -0.85
N TYR A 54 4.42 -9.04 -1.01
CA TYR A 54 4.40 -8.06 0.09
C TYR A 54 3.00 -7.47 0.34
N GLY A 55 1.95 -8.26 0.09
CA GLY A 55 0.55 -7.84 0.21
C GLY A 55 -0.03 -7.26 -1.07
N PRO A 56 -1.36 -7.18 -1.18
CA PRO A 56 -2.01 -6.79 -2.42
C PRO A 56 -1.68 -5.33 -2.80
N HIS A 57 -1.26 -5.14 -4.03
CA HIS A 57 -1.05 -3.85 -4.67
C HIS A 57 -2.00 -3.74 -5.85
N LEU A 58 -2.81 -2.70 -5.87
CA LEU A 58 -3.86 -2.48 -6.85
C LEU A 58 -3.67 -1.10 -7.45
N PHE A 59 -3.61 -1.02 -8.77
CA PHE A 59 -3.38 0.25 -9.42
C PHE A 59 -4.70 0.99 -9.65
N HIS A 60 -4.76 2.23 -9.17
CA HIS A 60 -5.86 3.14 -9.40
C HIS A 60 -5.33 4.58 -9.47
N THR A 61 -5.90 5.40 -10.33
CA THR A 61 -5.55 6.81 -10.50
C THR A 61 -6.59 7.57 -11.30
N ASP A 62 -6.73 8.87 -11.05
CA ASP A 62 -7.44 9.81 -11.93
C ASP A 62 -6.49 10.48 -12.92
N ASP A 63 -5.17 10.33 -12.73
CA ASP A 63 -4.15 10.92 -13.57
C ASP A 63 -3.94 10.10 -14.85
N GLU A 64 -4.38 10.68 -15.97
CA GLU A 64 -4.28 10.06 -17.28
C GLU A 64 -2.82 9.94 -17.77
N GLU A 65 -1.94 10.87 -17.41
CA GLU A 65 -0.52 10.82 -17.81
C GLU A 65 0.18 9.63 -17.14
N VAL A 66 -0.10 9.40 -15.85
CA VAL A 66 0.42 8.25 -15.11
C VAL A 66 -0.10 6.94 -15.71
N TRP A 67 -1.41 6.87 -16.04
CA TRP A 67 -1.99 5.70 -16.69
C TRP A 67 -1.34 5.41 -18.04
N GLN A 68 -1.23 6.43 -18.90
CA GLN A 68 -0.61 6.29 -20.22
C GLN A 68 0.87 5.92 -20.14
N TYR A 69 1.60 6.52 -19.19
CA TYR A 69 3.01 6.21 -18.99
C TYR A 69 3.22 4.73 -18.65
N LEU A 70 2.50 4.20 -17.65
CA LEU A 70 2.62 2.81 -17.23
C LEU A 70 2.09 1.84 -18.28
N SER A 71 1.08 2.22 -19.07
CA SER A 71 0.55 1.42 -20.17
C SER A 71 1.54 1.14 -21.30
N ARG A 72 2.68 1.82 -21.32
CA ARG A 72 3.81 1.50 -22.22
C ARG A 72 4.48 0.17 -21.87
N PHE A 73 4.38 -0.24 -20.61
CA PHE A 73 5.11 -1.40 -20.06
C PHE A 73 4.20 -2.58 -19.72
N THR A 74 2.89 -2.39 -19.75
CA THR A 74 1.93 -3.48 -19.51
C THR A 74 0.63 -3.28 -20.26
N LYS A 75 -0.10 -4.37 -20.43
CA LYS A 75 -1.54 -4.33 -20.67
C LYS A 75 -2.24 -4.40 -19.32
N TRP A 76 -3.40 -3.80 -19.22
CA TRP A 76 -4.21 -3.80 -18.00
C TRP A 76 -5.38 -4.76 -18.15
N ASP A 77 -5.56 -5.62 -17.16
CA ASP A 77 -6.83 -6.27 -16.94
C ASP A 77 -7.71 -5.30 -16.13
N PRO A 78 -8.90 -4.93 -16.65
CA PRO A 78 -9.83 -4.10 -15.90
C PRO A 78 -10.17 -4.77 -14.57
N TYR A 79 -9.92 -4.08 -13.48
CA TYR A 79 -10.17 -4.61 -12.16
C TYR A 79 -10.67 -3.51 -11.23
N GLN A 80 -11.83 -3.75 -10.63
CA GLN A 80 -12.42 -2.87 -9.62
C GLN A 80 -12.38 -3.58 -8.28
N HIS A 81 -11.64 -3.03 -7.34
CA HIS A 81 -11.45 -3.66 -6.04
C HIS A 81 -12.71 -3.59 -5.18
N HIS A 82 -13.09 -4.73 -4.63
CA HIS A 82 -14.14 -4.86 -3.64
C HIS A 82 -13.55 -5.35 -2.32
N VAL A 83 -13.98 -4.72 -1.24
CA VAL A 83 -13.56 -5.05 0.12
C VAL A 83 -14.80 -5.27 0.96
N GLU A 84 -14.75 -6.27 1.83
CA GLU A 84 -15.73 -6.45 2.89
C GLU A 84 -15.07 -6.34 4.26
N ALA A 85 -15.86 -6.13 5.29
CA ALA A 85 -15.42 -6.23 6.68
C ALA A 85 -16.33 -7.17 7.47
N VAL A 86 -15.74 -7.93 8.38
CA VAL A 86 -16.52 -8.77 9.31
C VAL A 86 -16.96 -7.91 10.49
N ILE A 87 -18.24 -7.62 10.56
CA ILE A 87 -18.92 -6.92 11.65
C ILE A 87 -19.85 -7.89 12.36
N ASP A 88 -19.61 -8.15 13.64
CA ASP A 88 -20.41 -9.05 14.46
C ASP A 88 -20.66 -10.42 13.79
N GLY A 89 -19.64 -10.95 13.09
CA GLY A 89 -19.67 -12.26 12.43
C GLY A 89 -20.24 -12.28 11.01
N LYS A 90 -20.70 -11.15 10.49
CA LYS A 90 -21.22 -11.00 9.13
C LYS A 90 -20.23 -10.20 8.27
N ALA A 91 -19.90 -10.69 7.07
CA ALA A 91 -19.15 -9.93 6.08
C ALA A 91 -20.09 -8.91 5.40
N VAL A 92 -19.69 -7.64 5.38
CA VAL A 92 -20.46 -6.52 4.81
C VAL A 92 -19.56 -5.66 3.94
N PRO A 93 -20.11 -5.00 2.89
CA PRO A 93 -19.32 -4.19 1.96
C PRO A 93 -18.58 -3.02 2.63
N LEU A 94 -17.38 -2.68 2.12
CA LEU A 94 -16.68 -1.44 2.37
C LEU A 94 -16.40 -0.71 1.02
N PRO A 95 -16.39 0.64 1.01
CA PRO A 95 -16.58 1.58 2.13
C PRO A 95 -17.95 1.43 2.79
N PHE A 96 -18.10 1.88 4.04
CA PHE A 96 -19.40 1.91 4.70
C PHE A 96 -20.35 2.81 3.92
N SER A 97 -21.35 2.22 3.28
CA SER A 97 -22.26 2.84 2.32
C SER A 97 -23.71 2.56 2.69
N PHE A 98 -24.67 3.03 1.90
CA PHE A 98 -26.07 2.69 2.10
C PHE A 98 -26.33 1.18 2.02
N ASP A 99 -25.61 0.45 1.17
CA ASP A 99 -25.73 -1.01 1.13
C ASP A 99 -25.28 -1.63 2.46
N THR A 100 -24.15 -1.17 3.00
CA THR A 100 -23.66 -1.63 4.31
C THR A 100 -24.63 -1.25 5.42
N LEU A 101 -25.20 -0.03 5.38
CA LEU A 101 -26.19 0.45 6.33
C LEU A 101 -27.40 -0.49 6.40
N HIS A 102 -27.95 -0.87 5.23
CA HIS A 102 -29.07 -1.80 5.13
C HIS A 102 -28.73 -3.25 5.49
N GLU A 103 -27.46 -3.61 5.44
CA GLU A 103 -27.01 -4.95 5.84
C GLU A 103 -26.79 -5.09 7.36
N VAL A 104 -26.45 -4.00 8.06
CA VAL A 104 -26.13 -4.04 9.51
C VAL A 104 -27.25 -3.57 10.40
N PHE A 105 -28.19 -2.74 9.92
CA PHE A 105 -29.31 -2.22 10.69
C PHE A 105 -30.65 -2.79 10.23
N PRO A 106 -31.68 -2.84 11.12
CA PRO A 106 -33.04 -3.15 10.71
C PRO A 106 -33.55 -2.15 9.63
N ALA A 107 -34.32 -2.62 8.68
CA ALA A 107 -34.74 -1.83 7.51
C ALA A 107 -35.27 -0.43 7.85
N SER A 108 -36.19 -0.33 8.83
CA SER A 108 -36.77 0.96 9.24
C SER A 108 -35.76 1.95 9.85
N MET A 109 -34.72 1.44 10.48
CA MET A 109 -33.62 2.25 11.00
C MET A 109 -32.69 2.67 9.86
N ALA A 110 -32.36 1.75 8.96
CA ALA A 110 -31.53 2.02 7.79
C ALA A 110 -32.16 3.08 6.88
N ASP A 111 -33.47 2.93 6.56
CA ASP A 111 -34.20 3.92 5.77
C ASP A 111 -34.15 5.32 6.38
N ARG A 112 -34.39 5.42 7.69
CA ARG A 112 -34.33 6.70 8.42
C ARG A 112 -32.92 7.32 8.42
N LEU A 113 -31.89 6.50 8.61
CA LEU A 113 -30.49 6.96 8.59
C LEU A 113 -30.08 7.42 7.19
N GLU A 114 -30.47 6.68 6.14
CA GLU A 114 -30.24 7.06 4.74
C GLU A 114 -30.90 8.41 4.42
N GLU A 115 -32.17 8.60 4.80
CA GLU A 115 -32.90 9.86 4.61
C GLU A 115 -32.19 11.04 5.32
N LYS A 116 -31.75 10.85 6.57
CA LYS A 116 -31.01 11.87 7.33
C LYS A 116 -29.67 12.20 6.69
N LEU A 117 -28.91 11.20 6.25
CA LEU A 117 -27.63 11.42 5.56
C LEU A 117 -27.83 12.24 4.28
N LEU A 118 -28.86 11.92 3.46
CA LEU A 118 -29.19 12.66 2.25
C LEU A 118 -29.72 14.09 2.52
N ALA A 119 -30.25 14.35 3.71
CA ALA A 119 -30.63 15.71 4.11
C ALA A 119 -29.42 16.62 4.40
N HIS A 120 -28.26 16.05 4.73
CA HIS A 120 -27.05 16.78 5.09
C HIS A 120 -25.95 16.74 4.03
N PHE A 121 -25.93 15.72 3.18
CA PHE A 121 -24.82 15.46 2.23
C PHE A 121 -25.32 15.10 0.85
N ASP A 122 -24.56 15.51 -0.15
CA ASP A 122 -24.82 15.15 -1.53
C ASP A 122 -24.54 13.66 -1.80
N TYR A 123 -25.34 13.07 -2.69
CA TYR A 123 -25.13 11.70 -3.16
C TYR A 123 -23.77 11.55 -3.88
N ASN A 124 -23.13 10.40 -3.76
CA ASN A 124 -21.76 10.10 -4.24
C ASN A 124 -20.65 10.89 -3.56
N THR A 125 -20.83 11.30 -2.31
CA THR A 125 -19.78 11.96 -1.52
C THR A 125 -19.21 11.03 -0.43
N LYS A 126 -17.98 11.29 -0.03
CA LYS A 126 -17.32 10.63 1.10
C LYS A 126 -17.30 11.58 2.28
N VAL A 127 -17.95 11.20 3.37
CA VAL A 127 -18.05 12.00 4.58
C VAL A 127 -17.15 11.39 5.66
N PRO A 128 -16.08 12.08 6.10
CA PRO A 128 -15.27 11.63 7.22
C PRO A 128 -16.10 11.42 8.48
N ILE A 129 -15.83 10.35 9.23
CA ILE A 129 -16.57 10.04 10.47
C ILE A 129 -16.57 11.22 11.44
N LEU A 130 -15.46 11.96 11.54
CA LEU A 130 -15.36 13.13 12.42
C LEU A 130 -16.30 14.27 12.02
N GLU A 131 -16.60 14.43 10.73
CA GLU A 131 -17.60 15.42 10.27
C GLU A 131 -19.01 14.94 10.60
N LEU A 132 -19.28 13.65 10.43
CA LEU A 132 -20.58 13.09 10.80
C LEU A 132 -20.87 13.25 12.30
N LYS A 133 -19.87 13.13 13.18
CA LYS A 133 -19.98 13.35 14.64
C LYS A 133 -20.32 14.79 15.02
N LYS A 134 -20.05 15.78 14.17
CA LYS A 134 -20.33 17.21 14.46
C LYS A 134 -21.78 17.59 14.21
N ILE A 135 -22.56 16.76 13.51
CA ILE A 135 -23.95 17.05 13.21
C ILE A 135 -24.77 16.91 14.50
N ASP A 136 -25.62 17.91 14.79
CA ASP A 136 -26.52 17.88 15.92
C ASP A 136 -27.77 17.04 15.62
N ASP A 137 -27.52 15.74 15.39
CA ASP A 137 -28.54 14.71 15.23
C ASP A 137 -28.10 13.44 15.96
N PRO A 138 -28.84 12.97 16.98
CA PRO A 138 -28.47 11.83 17.79
C PRO A 138 -28.34 10.53 16.98
N ASP A 139 -29.17 10.32 15.95
CA ASP A 139 -29.10 9.10 15.11
C ASP A 139 -27.81 9.08 14.28
N LEU A 140 -27.40 10.24 13.70
CA LEU A 140 -26.16 10.37 12.93
C LEU A 140 -24.91 10.28 13.81
N GLN A 141 -24.97 10.82 15.02
CA GLN A 141 -23.88 10.67 16.01
C GLN A 141 -23.71 9.21 16.41
N GLN A 142 -24.82 8.50 16.68
CA GLN A 142 -24.79 7.07 17.01
C GLN A 142 -24.29 6.23 15.83
N LEU A 143 -24.65 6.55 14.59
CA LEU A 143 -24.10 5.92 13.38
C LEU A 143 -22.58 6.13 13.29
N ALA A 144 -22.13 7.37 13.53
CA ALA A 144 -20.70 7.68 13.50
C ALA A 144 -19.93 6.90 14.58
N ASP A 145 -20.48 6.76 15.78
CA ASP A 145 -19.88 5.95 16.85
C ASP A 145 -19.84 4.47 16.49
N PHE A 146 -20.89 3.94 15.89
CA PHE A 146 -20.93 2.55 15.41
C PHE A 146 -19.85 2.29 14.35
N VAL A 147 -19.75 3.13 13.32
CA VAL A 147 -18.75 2.98 12.25
C VAL A 147 -17.34 3.13 12.81
N TYR A 148 -17.14 4.10 13.70
CA TYR A 148 -15.86 4.32 14.38
C TYR A 148 -15.44 3.08 15.18
N GLU A 149 -16.31 2.55 16.02
CA GLU A 149 -15.99 1.40 16.89
C GLU A 149 -15.80 0.12 16.08
N LYS A 150 -16.76 -0.22 15.21
CA LYS A 150 -16.82 -1.53 14.55
C LYS A 150 -15.85 -1.69 13.38
N ILE A 151 -15.49 -0.60 12.70
CA ILE A 151 -14.66 -0.66 11.49
C ILE A 151 -13.29 -0.04 11.73
N PHE A 152 -13.24 1.14 12.36
CA PHE A 152 -12.03 1.93 12.41
C PHE A 152 -11.16 1.63 13.63
N LEU A 153 -11.72 1.74 14.84
CA LEU A 153 -10.97 1.76 16.10
C LEU A 153 -10.04 0.54 16.25
N HIS A 154 -10.61 -0.64 16.23
CA HIS A 154 -9.86 -1.86 16.47
C HIS A 154 -8.93 -2.23 15.32
N TYR A 155 -9.33 -1.95 14.07
CA TYR A 155 -8.47 -2.14 12.90
C TYR A 155 -7.23 -1.25 12.98
N THR A 156 -7.44 0.02 13.29
CA THR A 156 -6.37 1.02 13.42
C THR A 156 -5.44 0.69 14.59
N MET A 157 -5.98 0.31 15.74
CA MET A 157 -5.17 -0.11 16.88
C MET A 157 -4.28 -1.32 16.55
N LYS A 158 -4.80 -2.30 15.82
CA LYS A 158 -4.01 -3.45 15.34
C LYS A 158 -2.94 -3.02 14.35
N GLN A 159 -3.33 -2.27 13.33
CA GLN A 159 -2.43 -1.86 12.24
C GLN A 159 -1.27 -1.01 12.76
N TRP A 160 -1.55 -0.05 13.62
CA TRP A 160 -0.54 0.90 14.11
C TRP A 160 0.09 0.49 15.45
N GLY A 161 -0.52 -0.44 16.20
CA GLY A 161 -0.07 -0.83 17.54
C GLY A 161 -0.15 0.30 18.57
N LYS A 162 -1.02 1.29 18.33
CA LYS A 162 -1.20 2.50 19.16
C LYS A 162 -2.68 2.78 19.36
N LYS A 163 -3.00 3.53 20.41
CA LYS A 163 -4.36 4.04 20.60
C LYS A 163 -4.66 5.15 19.59
N PRO A 164 -5.93 5.38 19.21
CA PRO A 164 -6.30 6.40 18.24
C PRO A 164 -5.85 7.82 18.62
N GLU A 165 -5.82 8.13 19.91
CA GLU A 165 -5.40 9.44 20.43
C GLU A 165 -3.89 9.68 20.27
N GLU A 166 -3.12 8.61 20.05
CA GLU A 166 -1.66 8.65 19.82
C GLU A 166 -1.30 8.68 18.32
N ILE A 167 -2.32 8.66 17.45
CA ILE A 167 -2.14 8.63 15.99
C ILE A 167 -2.61 9.98 15.45
N ASP A 168 -1.89 10.49 14.42
CA ASP A 168 -2.27 11.73 13.76
C ASP A 168 -3.74 11.69 13.30
N GLY A 169 -4.50 12.75 13.61
CA GLY A 169 -5.90 12.88 13.23
C GLY A 169 -6.17 12.71 11.73
N ALA A 170 -5.16 12.96 10.88
CA ALA A 170 -5.24 12.69 9.44
C ALA A 170 -5.43 11.19 9.11
N VAL A 171 -4.99 10.30 9.98
CA VAL A 171 -5.22 8.85 9.83
C VAL A 171 -6.67 8.51 10.18
N THR A 172 -7.23 9.15 11.19
CA THR A 172 -8.61 8.97 11.63
C THR A 172 -9.62 9.49 10.59
N ALA A 173 -9.26 10.56 9.88
CA ALA A 173 -10.10 11.15 8.83
C ALA A 173 -10.24 10.26 7.57
N ARG A 174 -9.42 9.22 7.42
CA ARG A 174 -9.36 8.39 6.20
C ARG A 174 -10.47 7.35 6.08
N VAL A 175 -11.29 7.15 7.10
CA VAL A 175 -12.42 6.20 7.00
C VAL A 175 -13.71 6.99 6.83
N PRO A 176 -14.18 7.18 5.60
CA PRO A 176 -15.42 7.88 5.33
C PRO A 176 -16.62 6.92 5.37
N VAL A 177 -17.79 7.49 5.67
CA VAL A 177 -19.08 6.97 5.23
C VAL A 177 -19.31 7.43 3.79
N TYR A 178 -19.63 6.50 2.90
CA TYR A 178 -19.94 6.81 1.50
C TYR A 178 -21.45 7.03 1.35
N ILE A 179 -21.83 8.22 0.91
CA ILE A 179 -23.22 8.59 0.69
C ILE A 179 -23.65 8.10 -0.70
N GLY A 180 -23.96 6.80 -0.79
CA GLY A 180 -24.29 6.17 -2.06
C GLY A 180 -24.26 4.64 -1.98
N ARG A 181 -24.34 3.98 -3.16
CA ARG A 181 -24.40 2.51 -3.30
C ARG A 181 -23.26 1.95 -4.17
N ASP A 182 -22.21 2.74 -4.44
CA ASP A 182 -21.04 2.24 -5.17
C ASP A 182 -20.21 1.34 -4.25
N ARG A 183 -20.08 0.07 -4.62
CA ARG A 183 -19.36 -0.96 -3.86
C ARG A 183 -17.87 -1.01 -4.19
N ARG A 184 -17.40 -0.20 -5.15
CA ARG A 184 -15.98 -0.12 -5.48
C ARG A 184 -15.23 0.53 -4.32
N TYR A 185 -14.12 -0.07 -3.95
CA TYR A 185 -13.27 0.48 -2.88
C TYR A 185 -12.60 1.80 -3.31
N PHE A 186 -12.23 1.90 -4.59
CA PHE A 186 -11.74 3.11 -5.24
C PHE A 186 -12.76 3.62 -6.26
N GLN A 187 -12.87 4.92 -6.41
CA GLN A 187 -13.75 5.57 -7.40
C GLN A 187 -12.97 6.21 -8.55
N ASP A 188 -11.64 6.06 -8.57
CA ASP A 188 -10.77 6.59 -9.61
C ASP A 188 -11.18 6.09 -11.00
N ARG A 189 -10.94 6.93 -12.01
CA ARG A 189 -11.30 6.66 -13.42
C ARG A 189 -10.57 5.45 -13.98
N PHE A 190 -9.28 5.34 -13.68
CA PHE A 190 -8.42 4.27 -14.15
C PHE A 190 -8.15 3.29 -13.02
N GLN A 191 -8.54 2.04 -13.21
CA GLN A 191 -8.33 0.96 -12.23
C GLN A 191 -8.02 -0.32 -12.98
N GLY A 192 -7.04 -1.07 -12.50
CA GLY A 192 -6.66 -2.32 -13.12
C GLY A 192 -5.49 -3.00 -12.42
N VAL A 193 -5.19 -4.19 -12.91
CA VAL A 193 -3.98 -4.93 -12.54
C VAL A 193 -3.18 -5.24 -13.81
N PRO A 194 -1.84 -5.24 -13.75
CA PRO A 194 -1.04 -5.62 -14.91
C PRO A 194 -1.36 -7.07 -15.33
N SER A 195 -1.72 -7.29 -16.60
CA SER A 195 -2.20 -8.60 -17.08
C SER A 195 -1.21 -9.76 -16.85
N GLU A 196 0.08 -9.47 -16.80
CA GLU A 196 1.14 -10.46 -16.53
C GLU A 196 1.79 -10.28 -15.15
N GLY A 197 1.23 -9.41 -14.32
CA GLY A 197 1.75 -9.04 -13.01
C GLY A 197 2.68 -7.83 -13.03
N TYR A 198 2.93 -7.31 -11.82
CA TYR A 198 3.79 -6.14 -11.62
C TYR A 198 5.26 -6.44 -11.94
N THR A 199 5.76 -7.60 -11.58
CA THR A 199 7.16 -7.96 -11.86
C THR A 199 7.46 -7.88 -13.36
N LYS A 200 6.53 -8.32 -14.22
CA LYS A 200 6.68 -8.19 -15.67
C LYS A 200 6.64 -6.75 -16.17
N LEU A 201 5.83 -5.90 -15.54
CA LEU A 201 5.84 -4.47 -15.81
C LEU A 201 7.22 -3.87 -15.48
N PHE A 202 7.79 -4.19 -14.32
CA PHE A 202 9.11 -3.72 -13.93
C PHE A 202 10.22 -4.27 -14.83
N GLU A 203 10.18 -5.53 -15.22
CA GLU A 203 11.13 -6.11 -16.17
C GLU A 203 11.17 -5.29 -17.47
N ARG A 204 10.00 -4.96 -18.04
CA ARG A 204 9.91 -4.16 -19.26
C ARG A 204 10.34 -2.72 -19.08
N MET A 205 10.04 -2.11 -17.92
CA MET A 205 10.44 -0.74 -17.61
C MET A 205 11.97 -0.63 -17.49
N LEU A 206 12.62 -1.64 -16.94
CA LEU A 206 14.07 -1.67 -16.71
C LEU A 206 14.86 -2.31 -17.87
N ASP A 207 14.19 -2.85 -18.90
CA ASP A 207 14.80 -3.40 -20.11
C ASP A 207 15.20 -2.24 -21.06
N HIS A 208 16.32 -1.61 -20.75
CA HIS A 208 16.88 -0.51 -21.54
C HIS A 208 18.40 -0.63 -21.60
N PRO A 209 19.06 -0.39 -22.77
CA PRO A 209 20.50 -0.57 -22.92
C PRO A 209 21.34 0.33 -22.00
N ASN A 210 20.80 1.44 -21.55
CA ASN A 210 21.47 2.36 -20.62
C ASN A 210 21.17 2.07 -19.15
N ILE A 211 20.40 1.04 -18.82
CA ILE A 211 20.10 0.63 -17.44
C ILE A 211 20.89 -0.62 -17.09
N HIS A 212 21.60 -0.56 -15.98
CA HIS A 212 22.31 -1.69 -15.40
C HIS A 212 21.69 -2.00 -14.04
N LEU A 213 21.40 -3.28 -13.79
CA LEU A 213 20.83 -3.75 -12.50
C LEU A 213 21.91 -4.44 -11.67
N MET A 214 21.99 -4.07 -10.40
CA MET A 214 22.78 -4.74 -9.40
C MET A 214 21.88 -5.16 -8.23
N LEU A 215 21.52 -6.43 -8.21
CA LEU A 215 20.66 -7.04 -7.19
C LEU A 215 21.50 -7.61 -6.04
N ASN A 216 20.84 -7.96 -4.91
CA ASN A 216 21.48 -8.46 -3.70
C ASN A 216 22.61 -7.55 -3.18
N THR A 217 22.47 -6.23 -3.37
CA THR A 217 23.49 -5.24 -3.03
C THR A 217 22.85 -4.09 -2.28
N SER A 218 23.31 -3.80 -1.10
CA SER A 218 22.88 -2.64 -0.31
C SER A 218 23.59 -1.37 -0.74
N ALA A 219 22.99 -0.22 -0.49
CA ALA A 219 23.63 1.07 -0.78
C ALA A 219 25.02 1.18 -0.09
N GLN A 220 25.11 0.70 1.14
CA GLN A 220 26.33 0.74 1.96
C GLN A 220 27.47 -0.13 1.40
N ASP A 221 27.16 -1.11 0.53
CA ASP A 221 28.19 -1.94 -0.12
C ASP A 221 28.93 -1.16 -1.21
N ILE A 222 28.32 -0.10 -1.75
CA ILE A 222 28.83 0.62 -2.90
C ILE A 222 29.00 2.13 -2.68
N LEU A 223 28.25 2.72 -1.76
CA LEU A 223 28.26 4.15 -1.48
C LEU A 223 28.88 4.46 -0.12
N THR A 224 29.69 5.50 -0.08
CA THR A 224 30.20 6.09 1.18
C THR A 224 29.88 7.58 1.17
N LEU A 225 29.04 8.02 2.10
CA LEU A 225 28.75 9.43 2.35
C LEU A 225 29.86 10.00 3.23
N LYS A 226 30.55 11.05 2.75
CA LYS A 226 31.62 11.70 3.49
C LYS A 226 31.12 12.84 4.37
N GLU A 227 31.91 13.21 5.37
CA GLU A 227 31.60 14.34 6.26
C GLU A 227 31.46 15.69 5.54
N ASP A 228 32.14 15.89 4.42
CA ASP A 228 32.01 17.09 3.60
C ASP A 228 30.81 17.09 2.67
N GLY A 229 29.96 16.06 2.74
CA GLY A 229 28.75 15.88 1.94
C GLY A 229 28.99 15.30 0.55
N THR A 230 30.23 14.97 0.17
CA THR A 230 30.49 14.26 -1.08
C THR A 230 30.24 12.77 -0.97
N ILE A 231 30.02 12.11 -2.10
CA ILE A 231 29.76 10.67 -2.15
C ILE A 231 30.86 9.96 -2.94
N ASP A 232 31.42 8.91 -2.36
CA ASP A 232 32.18 7.92 -3.12
C ASP A 232 31.28 6.78 -3.55
N ALA A 233 31.46 6.33 -4.80
CA ALA A 233 30.88 5.11 -5.30
C ALA A 233 31.99 4.12 -5.66
N PHE A 234 31.86 2.87 -5.19
CA PHE A 234 32.90 1.85 -5.39
C PHE A 234 34.31 2.31 -4.93
N GLY A 235 34.34 3.03 -3.83
CA GLY A 235 35.60 3.52 -3.21
C GLY A 235 36.26 4.69 -3.96
N THR A 236 35.60 5.30 -4.94
CA THR A 236 36.14 6.47 -5.68
C THR A 236 35.11 7.62 -5.70
N PRO A 237 35.60 8.90 -5.72
CA PRO A 237 34.70 10.04 -5.81
C PRO A 237 33.73 9.93 -6.99
N PHE A 238 32.45 10.08 -6.71
CA PHE A 238 31.39 10.01 -7.73
C PHE A 238 30.90 11.41 -8.08
N ALA A 239 31.00 11.75 -9.36
CA ALA A 239 30.62 13.06 -9.88
C ALA A 239 29.21 13.08 -10.53
N GLY A 240 28.53 11.93 -10.55
CA GLY A 240 27.17 11.82 -11.07
C GLY A 240 26.11 12.05 -9.99
N SER A 241 24.86 11.86 -10.33
CA SER A 241 23.74 11.99 -9.39
C SER A 241 23.46 10.68 -8.66
N VAL A 242 23.18 10.76 -7.35
CA VAL A 242 22.70 9.64 -6.55
C VAL A 242 21.25 9.89 -6.14
N ILE A 243 20.38 8.94 -6.44
CA ILE A 243 18.97 8.97 -6.03
C ILE A 243 18.74 7.84 -5.05
N TYR A 244 18.32 8.17 -3.84
CA TYR A 244 18.07 7.20 -2.78
C TYR A 244 16.58 7.08 -2.50
N THR A 245 16.00 5.89 -2.71
CA THR A 245 14.58 5.60 -2.47
C THR A 245 14.35 4.68 -1.26
N GLY A 246 15.39 4.44 -0.46
CA GLY A 246 15.34 3.65 0.76
C GLY A 246 14.92 4.45 1.99
N MET A 247 15.15 3.87 3.15
CA MET A 247 14.85 4.49 4.44
C MET A 247 15.90 5.57 4.76
N LEU A 248 15.42 6.77 5.11
CA LEU A 248 16.30 7.93 5.30
C LEU A 248 17.27 7.76 6.48
N ASP A 249 16.81 7.17 7.58
CA ASP A 249 17.63 6.85 8.73
C ASP A 249 18.74 5.84 8.41
N GLU A 250 18.45 4.85 7.56
CA GLU A 250 19.45 3.89 7.06
C GLU A 250 20.56 4.56 6.25
N LEU A 251 20.20 5.54 5.39
CA LEU A 251 21.18 6.30 4.61
C LEU A 251 22.23 6.98 5.48
N PHE A 252 21.79 7.54 6.61
CA PHE A 252 22.66 8.25 7.56
C PHE A 252 23.16 7.38 8.72
N GLY A 253 23.13 6.05 8.57
CA GLY A 253 23.62 5.12 9.59
C GLY A 253 22.95 5.27 10.95
N TYR A 254 21.66 5.71 10.95
CA TYR A 254 20.85 5.91 12.16
C TYR A 254 21.40 6.97 13.13
N ALA A 255 22.07 8.01 12.61
CA ALA A 255 22.72 9.06 13.40
C ALA A 255 21.76 9.80 14.37
N HIS A 256 20.48 9.91 14.03
CA HIS A 256 19.44 10.51 14.87
C HIS A 256 18.48 9.46 15.46
N GLY A 257 18.86 8.19 15.49
CA GLY A 257 18.05 7.07 15.93
C GLY A 257 17.19 6.47 14.80
N GLU A 258 16.56 5.34 15.09
CA GLU A 258 15.69 4.65 14.14
C GLU A 258 14.36 5.41 13.97
N LEU A 259 13.93 5.63 12.73
CA LEU A 259 12.59 6.09 12.47
C LEU A 259 11.59 4.95 12.74
N PRO A 260 10.45 5.25 13.38
CA PRO A 260 9.51 4.20 13.75
C PRO A 260 8.72 3.70 12.54
N TYR A 261 8.69 2.39 12.36
CA TYR A 261 7.91 1.69 11.35
C TYR A 261 7.03 0.61 11.95
N ARG A 262 6.00 0.22 11.21
CA ARG A 262 5.27 -1.02 11.42
C ARG A 262 5.68 -2.03 10.37
N SER A 263 5.59 -3.29 10.76
CA SER A 263 5.78 -4.44 9.90
C SER A 263 4.50 -5.27 9.80
N VAL A 264 4.46 -6.17 8.83
CA VAL A 264 3.37 -7.12 8.64
C VAL A 264 3.99 -8.49 8.37
N ARG A 265 3.54 -9.50 9.13
CA ARG A 265 3.86 -10.88 8.82
C ARG A 265 2.85 -11.40 7.81
N MET A 266 3.34 -11.80 6.65
CA MET A 266 2.56 -12.36 5.56
C MET A 266 2.46 -13.87 5.71
N ASP A 267 1.25 -14.40 5.82
CA ASP A 267 0.97 -15.83 5.97
C ASP A 267 0.18 -16.33 4.76
N PHE A 268 0.90 -16.92 3.81
CA PHE A 268 0.31 -17.49 2.59
C PHE A 268 -0.14 -18.91 2.84
N GLN A 269 -1.39 -19.23 2.47
CA GLN A 269 -1.98 -20.54 2.66
C GLN A 269 -2.71 -20.98 1.40
N THR A 270 -2.50 -22.25 0.99
CA THR A 270 -3.31 -22.91 -0.03
C THR A 270 -4.58 -23.44 0.61
N MET A 271 -5.72 -23.04 0.09
CA MET A 271 -7.04 -23.43 0.58
C MET A 271 -7.80 -24.22 -0.48
N PRO A 272 -8.66 -25.18 -0.09
CA PRO A 272 -9.60 -25.81 -1.02
C PRO A 272 -10.55 -24.77 -1.63
N ALA A 273 -10.79 -24.90 -2.93
CA ALA A 273 -11.69 -24.05 -3.71
C ALA A 273 -12.50 -24.92 -4.67
N LEU A 274 -13.23 -25.90 -4.09
CA LEU A 274 -13.96 -26.94 -4.82
C LEU A 274 -15.02 -26.32 -5.75
N ASP A 275 -15.22 -26.94 -6.89
CA ASP A 275 -16.19 -26.53 -7.93
C ASP A 275 -15.93 -25.10 -8.47
N GLY A 276 -14.67 -24.62 -8.43
CA GLY A 276 -14.31 -23.27 -8.87
C GLY A 276 -14.81 -22.14 -7.97
N LYS A 277 -15.34 -22.45 -6.78
CA LYS A 277 -15.81 -21.45 -5.82
C LYS A 277 -14.65 -20.67 -5.22
N ASN A 278 -14.93 -19.45 -4.78
CA ASN A 278 -14.01 -18.65 -4.00
C ASN A 278 -13.96 -19.12 -2.54
N TYR A 279 -12.83 -18.91 -1.88
CA TYR A 279 -12.68 -19.14 -0.45
C TYR A 279 -13.50 -18.13 0.36
N GLN A 280 -13.59 -16.89 -0.12
CA GLN A 280 -14.32 -15.79 0.52
C GLN A 280 -15.17 -15.02 -0.51
N SER A 281 -16.10 -14.19 -0.01
CA SER A 281 -17.09 -13.46 -0.81
C SER A 281 -16.48 -12.30 -1.62
N ALA A 282 -15.38 -11.72 -1.15
CA ALA A 282 -14.70 -10.61 -1.80
C ALA A 282 -13.20 -10.86 -1.94
N PRO A 283 -12.50 -10.20 -2.88
CA PRO A 283 -11.04 -10.33 -3.02
C PRO A 283 -10.27 -10.03 -1.73
N THR A 284 -10.75 -9.06 -0.95
CA THR A 284 -10.21 -8.73 0.37
C THR A 284 -11.33 -8.63 1.39
N VAL A 285 -11.14 -9.33 2.52
CA VAL A 285 -12.04 -9.24 3.68
C VAL A 285 -11.24 -8.76 4.88
N ASN A 286 -11.67 -7.65 5.48
CA ASN A 286 -11.07 -7.06 6.67
C ASN A 286 -11.69 -7.67 7.94
N TYR A 287 -10.87 -7.84 8.95
CA TYR A 287 -11.23 -8.37 10.25
C TYR A 287 -10.92 -7.34 11.35
N PRO A 288 -11.76 -6.31 11.53
CA PRO A 288 -11.47 -5.22 12.46
C PRO A 288 -11.36 -5.70 13.92
N CYS A 289 -12.30 -6.52 14.37
CA CYS A 289 -12.44 -6.96 15.76
C CYS A 289 -12.11 -8.43 15.93
N ASN A 290 -11.78 -8.86 17.16
CA ASN A 290 -11.74 -10.27 17.63
C ASN A 290 -10.78 -11.23 16.89
N TYR A 291 -9.86 -10.72 16.07
CA TYR A 291 -8.87 -11.49 15.32
C TYR A 291 -7.50 -10.86 15.49
N ASP A 292 -6.44 -11.65 15.46
CA ASP A 292 -5.05 -11.21 15.55
C ASP A 292 -4.46 -10.77 14.19
N PHE A 293 -5.13 -11.10 13.09
CA PHE A 293 -4.85 -10.59 11.75
C PHE A 293 -5.79 -9.45 11.35
N THR A 294 -5.39 -8.65 10.37
CA THR A 294 -6.16 -7.49 9.91
C THR A 294 -7.04 -7.78 8.71
N ARG A 295 -6.57 -8.64 7.79
CA ARG A 295 -7.32 -8.97 6.56
C ARG A 295 -6.88 -10.30 5.97
N ILE A 296 -7.76 -10.84 5.13
CA ILE A 296 -7.47 -11.97 4.24
C ILE A 296 -7.65 -11.48 2.80
N THR A 297 -6.65 -11.76 1.95
CA THR A 297 -6.72 -11.51 0.50
C THR A 297 -6.73 -12.84 -0.23
N GLU A 298 -7.64 -13.02 -1.20
CA GLU A 298 -7.69 -14.18 -2.09
C GLU A 298 -7.24 -13.77 -3.50
N PHE A 299 -6.05 -14.19 -3.90
CA PHE A 299 -5.40 -13.68 -5.11
C PHE A 299 -6.07 -14.10 -6.42
N LYS A 300 -6.73 -15.26 -6.48
CA LYS A 300 -7.44 -15.66 -7.71
C LYS A 300 -8.60 -14.74 -8.07
N GLN A 301 -9.10 -13.95 -7.12
CA GLN A 301 -10.15 -12.95 -7.37
C GLN A 301 -9.58 -11.61 -7.87
N ILE A 302 -8.25 -11.40 -7.81
CA ILE A 302 -7.60 -10.17 -8.24
C ILE A 302 -7.17 -10.27 -9.71
N HIS A 303 -6.56 -11.37 -10.10
CA HIS A 303 -6.06 -11.56 -11.46
C HIS A 303 -6.91 -12.58 -12.20
N PRO A 304 -7.47 -12.24 -13.39
CA PRO A 304 -8.04 -13.22 -14.30
C PRO A 304 -6.89 -14.11 -14.81
N GLN A 305 -6.86 -15.35 -14.36
CA GLN A 305 -5.80 -16.31 -14.71
C GLN A 305 -6.38 -17.73 -14.85
N PRO A 306 -5.81 -18.57 -15.74
CA PRO A 306 -6.18 -19.96 -15.76
C PRO A 306 -5.76 -20.60 -14.43
N LEU A 307 -6.74 -21.05 -13.69
CA LEU A 307 -6.54 -21.50 -12.30
C LEU A 307 -6.16 -22.99 -12.24
N ALA A 308 -5.31 -23.34 -11.28
CA ALA A 308 -5.29 -24.69 -10.75
C ALA A 308 -6.71 -25.03 -10.26
N LYS A 309 -7.25 -26.16 -10.71
CA LYS A 309 -8.60 -26.59 -10.30
C LYS A 309 -8.56 -26.92 -8.81
N ASP A 310 -9.62 -26.54 -8.13
CA ASP A 310 -9.93 -26.93 -6.75
C ASP A 310 -9.05 -26.37 -5.61
N VAL A 311 -8.17 -25.40 -5.91
CA VAL A 311 -7.39 -24.69 -4.88
C VAL A 311 -7.36 -23.18 -5.13
N THR A 312 -7.13 -22.44 -4.06
CA THR A 312 -6.84 -21.00 -4.09
C THR A 312 -5.73 -20.67 -3.10
N THR A 313 -5.05 -19.56 -3.31
CA THR A 313 -4.08 -19.02 -2.36
C THR A 313 -4.63 -17.78 -1.71
N ILE A 314 -4.64 -17.81 -0.39
CA ILE A 314 -4.99 -16.67 0.46
C ILE A 314 -3.75 -16.16 1.18
N LEU A 315 -3.79 -14.87 1.51
CA LEU A 315 -2.82 -14.21 2.37
C LEU A 315 -3.55 -13.70 3.62
N ARG A 316 -3.08 -14.12 4.81
CA ARG A 316 -3.45 -13.47 6.08
C ARG A 316 -2.37 -12.50 6.50
N GLU A 317 -2.76 -11.29 6.85
CA GLU A 317 -1.83 -10.23 7.24
C GLU A 317 -1.88 -10.00 8.75
N TYR A 318 -0.76 -10.27 9.42
CA TYR A 318 -0.61 -10.08 10.87
C TYR A 318 0.25 -8.84 11.13
N PRO A 319 -0.31 -7.76 11.67
CA PRO A 319 0.46 -6.56 12.01
C PRO A 319 1.41 -6.85 13.16
N GLN A 320 2.64 -6.35 13.05
CA GLN A 320 3.67 -6.54 14.06
C GLN A 320 4.57 -5.31 14.17
N ALA A 321 5.39 -5.25 15.21
CA ALA A 321 6.43 -4.25 15.34
C ALA A 321 7.51 -4.46 14.25
N TYR A 322 8.05 -3.37 13.74
CA TYR A 322 9.25 -3.44 12.92
C TYR A 322 10.46 -3.70 13.83
N GLU A 323 11.31 -4.62 13.44
CA GLU A 323 12.59 -4.92 14.06
C GLU A 323 13.65 -4.97 12.96
N ARG A 324 14.62 -4.05 13.06
CA ARG A 324 15.71 -3.93 12.09
C ARG A 324 16.46 -5.26 11.91
N GLY A 325 16.67 -5.65 10.66
CA GLY A 325 17.37 -6.90 10.31
C GLY A 325 16.55 -8.18 10.50
N LYS A 326 15.34 -8.11 11.05
CA LYS A 326 14.49 -9.29 11.27
C LYS A 326 13.26 -9.32 10.34
N ASN A 327 12.67 -8.17 10.08
CA ASN A 327 11.46 -8.08 9.25
C ASN A 327 11.46 -6.84 8.35
N THR A 328 10.46 -6.71 7.50
CA THR A 328 10.36 -5.62 6.53
C THR A 328 9.60 -4.44 7.12
N ALA A 329 10.13 -3.22 6.93
CA ALA A 329 9.41 -1.98 7.20
C ALA A 329 8.34 -1.75 6.13
N TYR A 330 7.07 -1.62 6.54
CA TYR A 330 5.95 -1.37 5.60
C TYR A 330 5.37 0.02 5.74
N TYR A 331 5.12 0.47 6.97
CA TYR A 331 4.41 1.71 7.22
C TYR A 331 5.18 2.59 8.21
N PRO A 332 5.55 3.83 7.86
CA PRO A 332 6.10 4.77 8.82
C PRO A 332 5.03 5.14 9.85
N ILE A 333 5.42 5.30 11.11
CA ILE A 333 4.53 5.72 12.18
C ILE A 333 4.67 7.24 12.32
N PHE A 334 3.55 7.95 12.13
CA PHE A 334 3.51 9.40 12.23
C PHE A 334 3.19 9.83 13.66
N THR A 335 4.23 10.24 14.41
CA THR A 335 4.12 10.90 15.71
C THR A 335 4.95 12.17 15.69
N ASP A 336 4.76 13.05 16.68
CA ASP A 336 5.56 14.28 16.76
C ASP A 336 7.04 14.00 16.97
N GLU A 337 7.38 12.97 17.74
CA GLU A 337 8.76 12.50 17.92
C GLU A 337 9.36 12.01 16.60
N ALA A 338 8.61 11.18 15.85
CA ALA A 338 9.04 10.68 14.54
C ALA A 338 9.25 11.83 13.55
N ARG A 339 8.38 12.83 13.58
CA ARG A 339 8.50 14.03 12.74
C ARG A 339 9.77 14.80 13.04
N LYS A 340 10.08 15.05 14.32
CA LYS A 340 11.30 15.74 14.73
C LYS A 340 12.56 14.98 14.29
N ALA A 341 12.60 13.66 14.50
CA ALA A 341 13.71 12.83 14.05
C ALA A 341 13.86 12.88 12.52
N TYR A 342 12.75 12.81 11.78
CA TYR A 342 12.74 12.92 10.31
C TYR A 342 13.27 14.29 9.84
N GLU A 343 12.88 15.39 10.50
CA GLU A 343 13.37 16.75 10.19
C GLU A 343 14.89 16.87 10.37
N SER A 344 15.46 16.19 11.40
CA SER A 344 16.91 16.13 11.58
C SER A 344 17.61 15.47 10.40
N TYR A 345 17.10 14.32 9.94
CA TYR A 345 17.62 13.65 8.75
C TYR A 345 17.45 14.49 7.47
N LEU A 346 16.34 15.21 7.31
CA LEU A 346 16.16 16.15 6.19
C LEU A 346 17.16 17.28 6.22
N SER A 347 17.55 17.74 7.41
CA SER A 347 18.61 18.76 7.56
C SER A 347 19.95 18.23 7.07
N ASP A 348 20.30 16.99 7.43
CA ASP A 348 21.53 16.35 6.97
C ASP A 348 21.52 16.13 5.46
N ALA A 349 20.38 15.70 4.93
CA ALA A 349 20.20 15.49 3.49
C ALA A 349 20.45 16.74 2.65
N LYS A 350 20.14 17.95 3.18
CA LYS A 350 20.44 19.23 2.51
C LYS A 350 21.93 19.55 2.38
N ASN A 351 22.77 18.89 3.18
CA ASN A 351 24.21 19.07 3.17
C ASN A 351 24.92 18.13 2.19
N ILE A 352 24.20 17.18 1.60
CA ILE A 352 24.75 16.27 0.58
C ILE A 352 24.98 17.05 -0.73
N LYS A 353 26.17 16.88 -1.29
CA LYS A 353 26.61 17.50 -2.54
C LYS A 353 26.62 16.46 -3.66
N CYS A 354 25.49 16.28 -4.32
CA CYS A 354 25.36 15.40 -5.48
C CYS A 354 24.35 15.94 -6.51
#